data_0a72bdb401c03d697f63811cc5d5a39b
#
_entry.id   0a72bdb401c03d697f63811cc5d5a39b
#
_cell.length_a   1.000
_cell.length_b   1.000
_cell.length_c   1.000
_cell.angle_alpha   90.00
_cell.angle_beta   90.00
_cell.angle_gamma   90.00
#
_symmetry.space_group_name_H-M   'P 1'
#
loop_
_entity.id
_entity.type
_entity.pdbx_description
1 polymer ?
#
loop_
_entity_poly.entity_id
_entity_poly.type
_entity_poly.pdbx_seq_one_letter_code
_entity_poly.pdbx_strand_id
1 'polypeptide(L)'
;DFRHIINLLGIGALLERQPDRLSGGERQRVAIARALLTAPRLLLMDEPLAALDLARKNEILPYLERLHDELEIPVLYVSHAPDEVARLADHIVVMEGGRAVAQGPLTDTLARLDLPILSLRLGEDAGVVLDGTVVERDENWQLARIGFAGGSVWVRDGGHTLGHAVRVRILARDVSIAREQILATSILNTLPAKVIALADEPHPAQLLVRLQVGDSPVLARVTRRSACALELKPGQAVWAQVKSVALIG
;
A
#
# COMPACT_ATOMS: atom_id res chain seq x y z
N ASP A 1 4.89 -7.06 -28.02
CA ASP A 1 6.15 -7.46 -28.69
C ASP A 1 6.91 -8.44 -27.78
N PHE A 2 7.38 -9.57 -28.36
CA PHE A 2 8.07 -10.64 -27.62
C PHE A 2 9.29 -10.11 -26.83
N ARG A 3 10.13 -9.29 -27.45
CA ARG A 3 11.33 -8.73 -26.80
C ARG A 3 10.99 -7.81 -25.64
N HIS A 4 9.94 -7.04 -25.78
CA HIS A 4 9.48 -6.14 -24.72
C HIS A 4 9.04 -6.94 -23.48
N ILE A 5 8.22 -7.98 -23.64
CA ILE A 5 7.75 -8.84 -22.53
C ILE A 5 8.92 -9.55 -21.83
N ILE A 6 9.90 -10.04 -22.59
CA ILE A 6 11.10 -10.69 -22.04
C ILE A 6 11.91 -9.71 -21.18
N ASN A 7 12.11 -8.49 -21.64
CA ASN A 7 12.84 -7.47 -20.92
C ASN A 7 12.06 -6.99 -19.69
N LEU A 8 10.76 -6.78 -19.84
CA LEU A 8 9.86 -6.35 -18.77
C LEU A 8 9.90 -7.32 -17.58
N LEU A 9 9.83 -8.62 -17.86
CA LEU A 9 9.83 -9.67 -16.84
C LEU A 9 11.23 -10.21 -16.50
N GLY A 10 12.29 -9.69 -17.14
CA GLY A 10 13.67 -10.09 -16.87
C GLY A 10 13.95 -11.59 -17.07
N ILE A 11 13.32 -12.21 -18.09
CA ILE A 11 13.41 -13.65 -18.32
C ILE A 11 14.36 -14.04 -19.48
N GLY A 12 15.11 -13.09 -20.03
CA GLY A 12 16.01 -13.37 -21.17
C GLY A 12 16.99 -14.48 -20.91
N ALA A 13 17.63 -14.52 -19.73
CA ALA A 13 18.56 -15.58 -19.33
C ALA A 13 17.89 -16.95 -19.07
N LEU A 14 16.57 -17.00 -19.06
CA LEU A 14 15.79 -18.22 -18.77
C LEU A 14 15.33 -18.95 -20.03
N LEU A 15 15.41 -18.32 -21.21
CA LEU A 15 14.85 -18.85 -22.45
C LEU A 15 15.42 -20.21 -22.85
N GLU A 16 16.69 -20.46 -22.52
CA GLU A 16 17.40 -21.72 -22.83
C GLU A 16 17.33 -22.74 -21.68
N ARG A 17 16.65 -22.40 -20.56
CA ARG A 17 16.55 -23.30 -19.40
C ARG A 17 15.34 -24.22 -19.50
N GLN A 18 15.51 -25.44 -19.05
CA GLN A 18 14.41 -26.38 -18.91
C GLN A 18 13.48 -25.93 -17.78
N PRO A 19 12.14 -26.09 -17.92
CA PRO A 19 11.16 -25.63 -16.93
C PRO A 19 11.33 -26.22 -15.52
N ASP A 20 11.84 -27.44 -15.42
CA ASP A 20 12.13 -28.14 -14.16
C ASP A 20 13.32 -27.56 -13.40
N ARG A 21 14.19 -26.81 -14.09
CA ARG A 21 15.35 -26.11 -13.52
C ARG A 21 15.09 -24.67 -13.13
N LEU A 22 13.85 -24.19 -13.27
CA LEU A 22 13.46 -22.85 -12.88
C LEU A 22 13.06 -22.84 -11.40
N SER A 23 13.48 -21.78 -10.69
CA SER A 23 12.95 -21.49 -9.36
C SER A 23 11.45 -21.18 -9.41
N GLY A 24 10.76 -21.19 -8.26
CA GLY A 24 9.34 -20.83 -8.20
C GLY A 24 9.04 -19.46 -8.80
N GLY A 25 9.86 -18.46 -8.48
CA GLY A 25 9.71 -17.10 -9.00
C GLY A 25 10.02 -16.98 -10.49
N GLU A 26 11.05 -17.69 -10.98
CA GLU A 26 11.35 -17.73 -12.41
C GLU A 26 10.21 -18.39 -13.20
N ARG A 27 9.66 -19.49 -12.69
CA ARG A 27 8.49 -20.15 -13.30
C ARG A 27 7.28 -19.22 -13.36
N GLN A 28 7.03 -18.43 -12.31
CA GLN A 28 5.93 -17.49 -12.28
C GLN A 28 6.09 -16.41 -13.34
N ARG A 29 7.28 -15.79 -13.45
CA ARG A 29 7.57 -14.77 -14.49
C ARG A 29 7.41 -15.35 -15.91
N VAL A 30 7.86 -16.57 -16.14
CA VAL A 30 7.68 -17.26 -17.42
C VAL A 30 6.20 -17.56 -17.70
N ALA A 31 5.41 -17.94 -16.69
CA ALA A 31 3.97 -18.18 -16.85
C ALA A 31 3.22 -16.88 -17.21
N ILE A 32 3.55 -15.75 -16.57
CA ILE A 32 3.00 -14.43 -16.87
C ILE A 32 3.40 -14.01 -18.30
N ALA A 33 4.68 -14.18 -18.69
CA ALA A 33 5.13 -13.89 -20.05
C ALA A 33 4.35 -14.67 -21.09
N ARG A 34 4.13 -15.96 -20.86
CA ARG A 34 3.34 -16.83 -21.75
C ARG A 34 1.89 -16.33 -21.90
N ALA A 35 1.26 -15.91 -20.81
CA ALA A 35 -0.08 -15.35 -20.86
C ALA A 35 -0.11 -14.04 -21.67
N LEU A 36 0.83 -13.14 -21.44
CA LEU A 36 0.92 -11.85 -22.15
C LEU A 36 1.20 -12.01 -23.65
N LEU A 37 1.99 -13.02 -24.04
CA LEU A 37 2.29 -13.30 -25.44
C LEU A 37 1.09 -13.76 -26.27
N THR A 38 -0.02 -14.14 -25.62
CA THR A 38 -1.29 -14.41 -26.32
C THR A 38 -2.05 -13.14 -26.68
N ALA A 39 -1.50 -11.94 -26.36
CA ALA A 39 -2.15 -10.64 -26.55
C ALA A 39 -3.56 -10.58 -25.93
N PRO A 40 -3.72 -10.88 -24.64
CA PRO A 40 -5.02 -10.94 -23.99
C PRO A 40 -5.65 -9.56 -23.88
N ARG A 41 -6.98 -9.48 -23.85
CA ARG A 41 -7.74 -8.26 -23.59
C ARG A 41 -7.97 -8.02 -22.08
N LEU A 42 -7.72 -9.03 -21.27
CA LEU A 42 -7.84 -9.03 -19.81
C LEU A 42 -6.88 -10.08 -19.27
N LEU A 43 -6.07 -9.72 -18.29
CA LEU A 43 -5.19 -10.66 -17.60
C LEU A 43 -5.79 -11.05 -16.24
N LEU A 44 -5.96 -12.37 -16.03
CA LEU A 44 -6.45 -12.90 -14.76
C LEU A 44 -5.29 -13.57 -14.02
N MET A 45 -5.06 -13.15 -12.78
CA MET A 45 -4.07 -13.75 -11.89
C MET A 45 -4.74 -14.17 -10.59
N ASP A 46 -4.77 -15.46 -10.34
CA ASP A 46 -5.35 -16.03 -9.12
C ASP A 46 -4.24 -16.51 -8.20
N GLU A 47 -4.06 -15.81 -7.07
CA GLU A 47 -3.02 -16.07 -6.05
C GLU A 47 -1.62 -16.33 -6.64
N PRO A 48 -1.12 -15.48 -7.56
CA PRO A 48 0.05 -15.82 -8.35
C PRO A 48 1.34 -15.96 -7.53
N LEU A 49 1.40 -15.38 -6.32
CA LEU A 49 2.57 -15.42 -5.47
C LEU A 49 2.38 -16.27 -4.20
N ALA A 50 1.24 -16.96 -4.03
CA ALA A 50 0.91 -17.69 -2.80
C ALA A 50 1.94 -18.78 -2.43
N ALA A 51 2.53 -19.46 -3.43
CA ALA A 51 3.50 -20.53 -3.21
C ALA A 51 4.95 -20.05 -2.95
N LEU A 52 5.16 -18.71 -2.83
CA LEU A 52 6.48 -18.13 -2.68
C LEU A 52 6.72 -17.62 -1.26
N ASP A 53 7.94 -17.79 -0.77
CA ASP A 53 8.40 -17.13 0.44
C ASP A 53 8.58 -15.60 0.24
N LEU A 54 8.72 -14.86 1.34
CA LEU A 54 8.80 -13.41 1.33
C LEU A 54 9.98 -12.88 0.48
N ALA A 55 11.13 -13.55 0.53
CA ALA A 55 12.30 -13.13 -0.24
C ALA A 55 12.01 -13.20 -1.75
N ARG A 56 11.42 -14.30 -2.20
CA ARG A 56 11.05 -14.51 -3.61
C ARG A 56 9.89 -13.61 -4.05
N LYS A 57 8.92 -13.33 -3.17
CA LYS A 57 7.90 -12.32 -3.45
C LYS A 57 8.53 -10.96 -3.73
N ASN A 58 9.47 -10.52 -2.90
CA ASN A 58 10.17 -9.25 -3.07
C ASN A 58 11.02 -9.19 -4.34
N GLU A 59 11.46 -10.32 -4.88
CA GLU A 59 12.15 -10.38 -6.19
C GLU A 59 11.18 -10.20 -7.37
N ILE A 60 9.92 -10.60 -7.23
CA ILE A 60 8.95 -10.59 -8.34
C ILE A 60 8.11 -9.33 -8.34
N LEU A 61 7.74 -8.81 -7.19
CA LEU A 61 6.87 -7.63 -7.08
C LEU A 61 7.31 -6.46 -7.95
N PRO A 62 8.61 -6.10 -8.05
CA PRO A 62 9.04 -5.02 -8.95
C PRO A 62 8.74 -5.27 -10.43
N TYR A 63 8.69 -6.54 -10.86
CA TYR A 63 8.30 -6.86 -12.25
C TYR A 63 6.79 -6.72 -12.45
N LEU A 64 5.99 -7.03 -11.42
CA LEU A 64 4.53 -6.84 -11.46
C LEU A 64 4.16 -5.35 -11.38
N GLU A 65 4.88 -4.56 -10.59
CA GLU A 65 4.73 -3.10 -10.55
C GLU A 65 5.02 -2.49 -11.93
N ARG A 66 6.15 -2.83 -12.54
CA ARG A 66 6.47 -2.39 -13.91
C ARG A 66 5.43 -2.85 -14.94
N LEU A 67 4.94 -4.07 -14.78
CA LEU A 67 3.88 -4.62 -15.63
C LEU A 67 2.58 -3.84 -15.47
N HIS A 68 2.23 -3.46 -14.24
CA HIS A 68 1.08 -2.58 -13.96
C HIS A 68 1.23 -1.22 -14.66
N ASP A 69 2.42 -0.61 -14.61
CA ASP A 69 2.67 0.71 -15.17
C ASP A 69 2.74 0.72 -16.72
N GLU A 70 3.22 -0.38 -17.32
CA GLU A 70 3.46 -0.47 -18.76
C GLU A 70 2.32 -1.14 -19.55
N LEU A 71 1.41 -1.88 -18.87
CA LEU A 71 0.30 -2.55 -19.55
C LEU A 71 -0.93 -1.65 -19.68
N GLU A 72 -1.44 -1.57 -20.90
CA GLU A 72 -2.71 -0.89 -21.21
C GLU A 72 -3.95 -1.81 -21.06
N ILE A 73 -3.77 -3.07 -20.62
CA ILE A 73 -4.87 -4.02 -20.45
C ILE A 73 -5.29 -4.12 -18.98
N PRO A 74 -6.59 -4.32 -18.71
CA PRO A 74 -7.04 -4.55 -17.34
C PRO A 74 -6.45 -5.83 -16.75
N VAL A 75 -6.08 -5.77 -15.48
CA VAL A 75 -5.60 -6.92 -14.72
C VAL A 75 -6.56 -7.19 -13.57
N LEU A 76 -7.08 -8.39 -13.47
CA LEU A 76 -7.81 -8.87 -12.30
C LEU A 76 -6.86 -9.74 -11.47
N TYR A 77 -6.47 -9.23 -10.31
CA TYR A 77 -5.51 -9.84 -9.41
C TYR A 77 -6.21 -10.31 -8.13
N VAL A 78 -6.24 -11.61 -7.90
CA VAL A 78 -6.79 -12.19 -6.67
C VAL A 78 -5.64 -12.46 -5.71
N SER A 79 -5.70 -11.89 -4.51
CA SER A 79 -4.73 -12.13 -3.44
C SER A 79 -5.34 -11.90 -2.06
N HIS A 80 -4.81 -12.58 -1.06
CA HIS A 80 -5.09 -12.35 0.34
C HIS A 80 -3.91 -11.66 1.07
N ALA A 81 -2.85 -11.29 0.35
CA ALA A 81 -1.66 -10.64 0.89
C ALA A 81 -1.80 -9.10 0.82
N PRO A 82 -1.89 -8.40 1.98
CA PRO A 82 -2.07 -6.94 2.02
C PRO A 82 -0.98 -6.17 1.29
N ASP A 83 0.27 -6.68 1.31
CA ASP A 83 1.41 -6.03 0.65
C ASP A 83 1.30 -6.07 -0.87
N GLU A 84 0.82 -7.19 -1.44
CA GLU A 84 0.58 -7.32 -2.87
C GLU A 84 -0.53 -6.36 -3.33
N VAL A 85 -1.63 -6.33 -2.57
CA VAL A 85 -2.76 -5.43 -2.84
C VAL A 85 -2.32 -3.97 -2.79
N ALA A 86 -1.55 -3.58 -1.75
CA ALA A 86 -1.08 -2.21 -1.59
C ALA A 86 -0.19 -1.74 -2.75
N ARG A 87 0.60 -2.65 -3.33
CA ARG A 87 1.53 -2.35 -4.43
C ARG A 87 0.85 -2.31 -5.79
N LEU A 88 -0.07 -3.24 -6.05
CA LEU A 88 -0.53 -3.54 -7.40
C LEU A 88 -1.94 -3.06 -7.72
N ALA A 89 -2.79 -2.80 -6.70
CA ALA A 89 -4.18 -2.50 -6.95
C ALA A 89 -4.45 -0.99 -7.06
N ASP A 90 -5.26 -0.58 -8.03
CA ASP A 90 -5.89 0.75 -8.09
C ASP A 90 -7.29 0.72 -7.49
N HIS A 91 -8.00 -0.40 -7.73
CA HIS A 91 -9.33 -0.67 -7.19
C HIS A 91 -9.33 -2.02 -6.48
N ILE A 92 -10.10 -2.12 -5.42
CA ILE A 92 -10.30 -3.39 -4.72
C ILE A 92 -11.77 -3.78 -4.66
N VAL A 93 -12.00 -5.09 -4.72
CA VAL A 93 -13.27 -5.71 -4.41
C VAL A 93 -13.06 -6.63 -3.21
N VAL A 94 -13.67 -6.27 -2.09
CA VAL A 94 -13.59 -7.05 -0.84
C VAL A 94 -14.63 -8.16 -0.90
N MET A 95 -14.17 -9.40 -0.77
CA MET A 95 -15.02 -10.59 -0.86
C MET A 95 -15.19 -11.25 0.52
N GLU A 96 -16.43 -11.60 0.85
CA GLU A 96 -16.77 -12.37 2.05
C GLU A 96 -17.87 -13.38 1.73
N GLY A 97 -17.66 -14.65 2.09
CA GLY A 97 -18.63 -15.71 1.84
C GLY A 97 -19.07 -15.83 0.38
N GLY A 98 -18.17 -15.57 -0.57
CA GLY A 98 -18.47 -15.64 -2.02
C GLY A 98 -19.24 -14.42 -2.56
N ARG A 99 -19.38 -13.34 -1.77
CA ARG A 99 -20.08 -12.11 -2.17
C ARG A 99 -19.17 -10.91 -2.08
N ALA A 100 -19.31 -9.95 -2.99
CA ALA A 100 -18.67 -8.66 -2.88
C ALA A 100 -19.37 -7.84 -1.79
N VAL A 101 -18.65 -7.47 -0.72
CA VAL A 101 -19.17 -6.66 0.41
C VAL A 101 -18.77 -5.20 0.30
N ALA A 102 -17.72 -4.90 -0.44
CA ALA A 102 -17.32 -3.54 -0.78
C ALA A 102 -16.49 -3.53 -2.07
N GLN A 103 -16.48 -2.39 -2.74
CA GLN A 103 -15.62 -2.14 -3.90
C GLN A 103 -15.34 -0.64 -4.03
N GLY A 104 -14.24 -0.29 -4.66
CA GLY A 104 -13.87 1.10 -4.93
C GLY A 104 -12.37 1.31 -5.08
N PRO A 105 -11.94 2.57 -5.22
CA PRO A 105 -10.53 2.94 -5.19
C PRO A 105 -9.84 2.39 -3.94
N LEU A 106 -8.58 1.98 -4.10
CA LEU A 106 -7.80 1.33 -3.03
C LEU A 106 -7.77 2.20 -1.77
N THR A 107 -7.35 3.46 -1.90
CA THR A 107 -7.18 4.40 -0.79
C THR A 107 -8.47 4.58 0.01
N ASP A 108 -9.58 4.83 -0.68
CA ASP A 108 -10.88 5.09 -0.04
C ASP A 108 -11.42 3.84 0.65
N THR A 109 -11.29 2.69 -0.02
CA THR A 109 -11.84 1.44 0.50
C THR A 109 -11.04 0.95 1.71
N LEU A 110 -9.71 1.05 1.70
CA LEU A 110 -8.88 0.70 2.85
C LEU A 110 -9.13 1.60 4.08
N ALA A 111 -9.56 2.84 3.87
CA ALA A 111 -9.86 3.80 4.94
C ALA A 111 -11.28 3.66 5.52
N ARG A 112 -12.08 2.69 5.06
CA ARG A 112 -13.45 2.45 5.55
C ARG A 112 -13.43 1.77 6.92
N LEU A 113 -14.10 2.40 7.89
CA LEU A 113 -14.28 1.85 9.24
C LEU A 113 -15.55 1.00 9.38
N ASP A 114 -16.48 1.13 8.45
CA ASP A 114 -17.75 0.38 8.43
C ASP A 114 -17.61 -1.05 7.86
N LEU A 115 -16.40 -1.48 7.54
CA LEU A 115 -16.06 -2.80 7.04
C LEU A 115 -15.21 -3.57 8.06
N PRO A 116 -15.82 -4.24 9.06
CA PRO A 116 -15.10 -5.01 10.06
C PRO A 116 -14.19 -6.09 9.46
N ILE A 117 -14.57 -6.60 8.28
CA ILE A 117 -13.78 -7.59 7.54
C ILE A 117 -12.38 -7.07 7.19
N LEU A 118 -12.23 -5.78 6.90
CA LEU A 118 -10.92 -5.18 6.60
C LEU A 118 -10.04 -5.15 7.85
N SER A 119 -10.56 -4.67 8.99
CA SER A 119 -9.82 -4.71 10.26
C SER A 119 -9.44 -6.12 10.66
N LEU A 120 -10.36 -7.08 10.48
CA LEU A 120 -10.12 -8.49 10.82
C LEU A 120 -9.08 -9.14 9.90
N ARG A 121 -9.13 -8.87 8.58
CA ARG A 121 -8.23 -9.46 7.58
C ARG A 121 -6.86 -8.80 7.56
N LEU A 122 -6.82 -7.47 7.67
CA LEU A 122 -5.58 -6.71 7.67
C LEU A 122 -4.87 -6.76 9.02
N GLY A 123 -5.63 -6.91 10.14
CA GLY A 123 -5.06 -6.98 11.48
C GLY A 123 -4.07 -5.84 11.74
N GLU A 124 -2.83 -6.18 12.11
CA GLU A 124 -1.75 -5.22 12.35
C GLU A 124 -1.33 -4.43 11.10
N ASP A 125 -1.66 -4.91 9.91
CA ASP A 125 -1.34 -4.28 8.62
C ASP A 125 -2.43 -3.32 8.13
N ALA A 126 -3.47 -3.06 8.93
CA ALA A 126 -4.46 -2.04 8.63
C ALA A 126 -3.78 -0.67 8.45
N GLY A 127 -4.17 0.05 7.41
CA GLY A 127 -3.56 1.32 7.04
C GLY A 127 -4.12 1.84 5.73
N VAL A 128 -3.47 2.85 5.18
CA VAL A 128 -3.85 3.45 3.90
C VAL A 128 -2.68 3.42 2.92
N VAL A 129 -3.02 3.46 1.65
CA VAL A 129 -2.07 3.67 0.55
C VAL A 129 -2.45 5.00 -0.11
N LEU A 130 -1.49 5.91 -0.25
CA LEU A 130 -1.69 7.22 -0.83
C LEU A 130 -0.79 7.35 -2.06
N ASP A 131 -1.37 7.85 -3.14
CA ASP A 131 -0.59 8.24 -4.32
C ASP A 131 0.13 9.56 -4.03
N GLY A 132 1.38 9.65 -4.44
CA GLY A 132 2.23 10.80 -4.19
C GLY A 132 3.28 11.01 -5.26
N THR A 133 4.06 12.06 -5.10
CA THR A 133 5.14 12.43 -6.02
C THR A 133 6.37 12.83 -5.22
N VAL A 134 7.54 12.45 -5.68
CA VAL A 134 8.81 12.90 -5.09
C VAL A 134 8.97 14.40 -5.33
N VAL A 135 8.85 15.22 -4.30
CA VAL A 135 8.92 16.69 -4.39
C VAL A 135 10.25 17.28 -3.94
N GLU A 136 11.00 16.52 -3.14
CA GLU A 136 12.30 16.96 -2.61
C GLU A 136 13.14 15.73 -2.26
N ARG A 137 14.47 15.87 -2.35
CA ARG A 137 15.43 14.88 -1.87
C ARG A 137 16.46 15.57 -0.99
N ASP A 138 16.73 14.99 0.16
CA ASP A 138 17.78 15.43 1.08
C ASP A 138 18.91 14.39 1.08
N GLU A 139 19.95 14.67 0.31
CA GLU A 139 21.08 13.77 0.14
C GLU A 139 21.91 13.64 1.42
N ASN A 140 21.91 14.66 2.31
CA ASN A 140 22.67 14.62 3.55
C ASN A 140 22.06 13.63 4.54
N TRP A 141 20.73 13.53 4.57
CA TRP A 141 19.99 12.65 5.47
C TRP A 141 19.46 11.39 4.79
N GLN A 142 19.70 11.23 3.47
CA GLN A 142 19.20 10.12 2.68
C GLN A 142 17.67 9.95 2.81
N LEU A 143 16.97 11.08 2.72
CA LEU A 143 15.52 11.17 2.81
C LEU A 143 14.93 11.76 1.52
N ALA A 144 13.73 11.34 1.18
CA ALA A 144 12.91 11.95 0.14
C ALA A 144 11.61 12.47 0.76
N ARG A 145 11.13 13.61 0.28
CA ARG A 145 9.83 14.16 0.65
C ARG A 145 8.83 13.82 -0.44
N ILE A 146 7.77 13.12 -0.05
CA ILE A 146 6.69 12.73 -0.95
C ILE A 146 5.50 13.63 -0.69
N GLY A 147 5.10 14.37 -1.72
CA GLY A 147 3.90 15.20 -1.73
C GLY A 147 2.69 14.35 -2.11
N PHE A 148 1.57 14.54 -1.42
CA PHE A 148 0.27 13.92 -1.70
C PHE A 148 -0.87 14.93 -1.47
N ALA A 149 -2.12 14.59 -1.77
CA ALA A 149 -3.26 15.51 -1.70
C ALA A 149 -3.53 16.11 -0.30
N GLY A 150 -2.97 15.51 0.76
CA GLY A 150 -3.11 16.00 2.14
C GLY A 150 -1.91 16.76 2.68
N GLY A 151 -0.79 16.80 1.97
CA GLY A 151 0.45 17.39 2.47
C GLY A 151 1.70 16.68 1.97
N SER A 152 2.70 16.51 2.84
CA SER A 152 3.90 15.77 2.48
C SER A 152 4.46 14.98 3.65
N VAL A 153 5.17 13.90 3.34
CA VAL A 153 5.86 13.06 4.32
C VAL A 153 7.30 12.80 3.89
N TRP A 154 8.17 12.77 4.88
CA TRP A 154 9.56 12.33 4.71
C TRP A 154 9.63 10.81 4.83
N VAL A 155 10.30 10.19 3.87
CA VAL A 155 10.57 8.75 3.81
C VAL A 155 12.05 8.51 3.57
N ARG A 156 12.51 7.28 3.75
CA ARG A 156 13.84 6.89 3.29
C ARG A 156 13.91 7.05 1.77
N ASP A 157 14.97 7.67 1.27
CA ASP A 157 15.15 7.85 -0.18
C ASP A 157 15.26 6.50 -0.91
N GLY A 158 14.36 6.28 -1.85
CA GLY A 158 14.33 5.11 -2.74
C GLY A 158 15.17 5.29 -4.01
N GLY A 159 15.83 6.45 -4.19
CA GLY A 159 16.61 6.76 -5.39
C GLY A 159 15.79 7.28 -6.58
N HIS A 160 14.49 7.53 -6.41
CA HIS A 160 13.64 8.06 -7.47
C HIS A 160 13.94 9.52 -7.78
N THR A 161 13.73 9.92 -9.04
CA THR A 161 13.92 11.30 -9.47
C THR A 161 12.80 12.21 -8.98
N LEU A 162 13.07 13.51 -8.90
CA LEU A 162 12.04 14.52 -8.63
C LEU A 162 10.94 14.43 -9.69
N GLY A 163 9.69 14.55 -9.24
CA GLY A 163 8.50 14.41 -10.09
C GLY A 163 8.06 12.97 -10.34
N HIS A 164 8.83 11.97 -9.89
CA HIS A 164 8.44 10.56 -10.04
C HIS A 164 7.19 10.25 -9.18
N ALA A 165 6.20 9.61 -9.81
CA ALA A 165 5.00 9.14 -9.12
C ALA A 165 5.34 7.91 -8.28
N VAL A 166 4.90 7.91 -7.04
CA VAL A 166 5.14 6.81 -6.08
C VAL A 166 3.90 6.60 -5.23
N ARG A 167 3.81 5.46 -4.59
CA ARG A 167 2.82 5.20 -3.54
C ARG A 167 3.50 5.19 -2.17
N VAL A 168 2.81 5.69 -1.17
CA VAL A 168 3.24 5.60 0.23
C VAL A 168 2.20 4.83 1.02
N ARG A 169 2.67 3.86 1.82
CA ARG A 169 1.83 3.11 2.74
C ARG A 169 2.06 3.60 4.16
N ILE A 170 0.97 3.93 4.83
CA ILE A 170 0.95 4.36 6.23
C ILE A 170 0.13 3.35 7.02
N LEU A 171 0.77 2.62 7.92
CA LEU A 171 0.09 1.67 8.78
C LEU A 171 -0.54 2.38 9.98
N ALA A 172 -1.74 2.00 10.34
CA ALA A 172 -2.47 2.63 11.44
C ALA A 172 -1.73 2.54 12.79
N ARG A 173 -0.94 1.49 12.99
CA ARG A 173 -0.08 1.32 14.20
C ARG A 173 1.08 2.31 14.26
N ASP A 174 1.48 2.87 13.14
CA ASP A 174 2.58 3.85 13.04
C ASP A 174 2.09 5.29 13.13
N VAL A 175 0.79 5.51 13.34
CA VAL A 175 0.18 6.83 13.48
C VAL A 175 -0.27 7.06 14.92
N SER A 176 0.28 8.09 15.55
CA SER A 176 -0.20 8.62 16.83
C SER A 176 -0.96 9.92 16.62
N ILE A 177 -1.78 10.27 17.61
CA ILE A 177 -2.61 11.48 17.60
C ILE A 177 -2.19 12.38 18.75
N ALA A 178 -1.99 13.67 18.46
CA ALA A 178 -1.76 14.71 19.46
C ALA A 178 -2.78 15.84 19.32
N ARG A 179 -3.14 16.51 20.41
CA ARG A 179 -4.06 17.68 20.38
C ARG A 179 -3.36 18.92 19.86
N GLU A 180 -2.04 19.01 20.07
CA GLU A 180 -1.20 20.14 19.68
C GLU A 180 -0.01 19.64 18.87
N GLN A 181 0.60 20.53 18.11
CA GLN A 181 1.83 20.20 17.38
C GLN A 181 2.98 20.04 18.35
N ILE A 182 3.56 18.85 18.37
CA ILE A 182 4.75 18.56 19.18
C ILE A 182 5.98 18.74 18.28
N LEU A 183 6.83 19.73 18.59
CA LEU A 183 8.03 20.05 17.82
C LEU A 183 9.26 19.29 18.31
N ALA A 184 9.37 19.03 19.63
CA ALA A 184 10.48 18.32 20.24
C ALA A 184 10.20 16.80 20.25
N THR A 185 10.27 16.19 19.07
CA THR A 185 10.00 14.76 18.88
C THR A 185 10.90 14.18 17.78
N SER A 186 11.15 12.87 17.83
CA SER A 186 11.84 12.15 16.76
C SER A 186 10.95 11.82 15.56
N ILE A 187 9.67 12.20 15.61
CA ILE A 187 8.72 11.98 14.51
C ILE A 187 8.76 13.19 13.58
N LEU A 188 9.33 13.01 12.39
CA LEU A 188 9.44 14.08 11.39
C LEU A 188 8.09 14.43 10.75
N ASN A 189 7.24 13.41 10.55
CA ASN A 189 5.98 13.55 9.82
C ASN A 189 4.86 13.90 10.78
N THR A 190 4.59 15.19 10.95
CA THR A 190 3.51 15.72 11.77
C THR A 190 2.57 16.53 10.89
N LEU A 191 1.32 16.08 10.74
CA LEU A 191 0.35 16.59 9.79
C LEU A 191 -0.89 17.11 10.52
N PRO A 192 -1.40 18.31 10.18
CA PRO A 192 -2.69 18.77 10.69
C PRO A 192 -3.78 17.84 10.16
N ALA A 193 -4.67 17.41 11.03
CA ALA A 193 -5.69 16.44 10.70
C ALA A 193 -7.02 16.74 11.43
N LYS A 194 -8.10 16.15 10.92
CA LYS A 194 -9.42 16.20 11.54
C LYS A 194 -9.91 14.77 11.79
N VAL A 195 -10.41 14.49 12.97
CA VAL A 195 -11.06 13.22 13.29
C VAL A 195 -12.37 13.12 12.51
N ILE A 196 -12.53 12.07 11.72
CA ILE A 196 -13.76 11.81 10.95
C ILE A 196 -14.65 10.80 11.67
N ALA A 197 -14.09 9.67 12.09
CA ALA A 197 -14.83 8.62 12.75
C ALA A 197 -13.91 7.78 13.65
N LEU A 198 -14.52 7.08 14.58
CA LEU A 198 -13.87 6.08 15.44
C LEU A 198 -14.64 4.76 15.30
N ALA A 199 -13.91 3.66 15.27
CA ALA A 199 -14.49 2.31 15.26
C ALA A 199 -13.79 1.43 16.27
N ASP A 200 -14.55 0.47 16.80
CA ASP A 200 -14.04 -0.56 17.69
C ASP A 200 -13.19 -1.57 16.90
N GLU A 201 -12.08 -1.99 17.50
CA GLU A 201 -11.26 -3.07 17.00
C GLU A 201 -11.63 -4.39 17.67
N PRO A 202 -11.26 -5.56 17.10
CA PRO A 202 -11.50 -6.86 17.72
C PRO A 202 -10.95 -6.95 19.14
N HIS A 203 -9.82 -6.30 19.42
CA HIS A 203 -9.30 -6.21 20.78
C HIS A 203 -9.95 -5.04 21.53
N PRO A 204 -10.62 -5.29 22.67
CA PRO A 204 -11.45 -4.28 23.37
C PRO A 204 -10.67 -3.07 23.90
N ALA A 205 -9.34 -3.15 24.01
CA ALA A 205 -8.50 -2.02 24.42
C ALA A 205 -8.14 -1.07 23.27
N GLN A 206 -8.47 -1.40 22.02
CA GLN A 206 -8.05 -0.66 20.83
C GLN A 206 -9.24 -0.03 20.10
N LEU A 207 -8.94 1.08 19.44
CA LEU A 207 -9.83 1.80 18.52
C LEU A 207 -9.05 2.12 17.24
N LEU A 208 -9.75 2.03 16.13
CA LEU A 208 -9.29 2.57 14.86
C LEU A 208 -9.93 3.94 14.64
N VAL A 209 -9.11 4.94 14.39
CA VAL A 209 -9.55 6.34 14.17
C VAL A 209 -9.26 6.71 12.74
N ARG A 210 -10.29 7.12 12.01
CA ARG A 210 -10.14 7.72 10.68
C ARG A 210 -9.91 9.22 10.82
N LEU A 211 -8.79 9.66 10.29
CA LEU A 211 -8.37 11.05 10.21
C LEU A 211 -8.50 11.53 8.75
N GLN A 212 -8.74 12.80 8.58
CA GLN A 212 -8.64 13.52 7.31
C GLN A 212 -7.45 14.45 7.38
N VAL A 213 -6.49 14.30 6.48
CA VAL A 213 -5.31 15.14 6.31
C VAL A 213 -5.42 15.79 4.93
N GLY A 214 -5.83 17.07 4.86
CA GLY A 214 -6.26 17.67 3.59
C GLY A 214 -7.36 16.83 2.94
N ASP A 215 -7.15 16.39 1.71
CA ASP A 215 -8.11 15.53 0.99
C ASP A 215 -7.80 14.02 1.12
N SER A 216 -6.80 13.65 1.91
CA SER A 216 -6.37 12.26 2.06
C SER A 216 -6.83 11.65 3.39
N PRO A 217 -7.37 10.41 3.39
CA PRO A 217 -7.64 9.68 4.62
C PRO A 217 -6.36 9.12 5.23
N VAL A 218 -6.28 9.10 6.55
CA VAL A 218 -5.23 8.43 7.32
C VAL A 218 -5.91 7.65 8.44
N LEU A 219 -5.40 6.45 8.74
CA LEU A 219 -5.87 5.66 9.87
C LEU A 219 -4.86 5.73 11.02
N ALA A 220 -5.37 5.82 12.25
CA ALA A 220 -4.56 5.71 13.46
C ALA A 220 -5.14 4.64 14.38
N ARG A 221 -4.31 3.72 14.86
CA ARG A 221 -4.69 2.76 15.90
C ARG A 221 -4.26 3.30 17.25
N VAL A 222 -5.22 3.52 18.12
CA VAL A 222 -4.96 4.06 19.45
C VAL A 222 -5.63 3.20 20.53
N THR A 223 -5.15 3.29 21.78
CA THR A 223 -5.85 2.64 22.87
C THR A 223 -7.12 3.41 23.23
N ARG A 224 -8.16 2.73 23.73
CA ARG A 224 -9.35 3.40 24.28
C ARG A 224 -9.00 4.40 25.37
N ARG A 225 -8.00 4.06 26.20
CA ARG A 225 -7.51 4.97 27.24
C ARG A 225 -6.97 6.26 26.65
N SER A 226 -6.18 6.18 25.58
CA SER A 226 -5.65 7.36 24.88
C SER A 226 -6.77 8.16 24.21
N ALA A 227 -7.71 7.50 23.57
CA ALA A 227 -8.85 8.16 22.94
C ALA A 227 -9.71 8.94 23.97
N CYS A 228 -9.95 8.34 25.16
CA CYS A 228 -10.62 8.99 26.28
C CYS A 228 -9.80 10.18 26.81
N ALA A 229 -8.50 10.02 27.05
CA ALA A 229 -7.64 11.07 27.59
C ALA A 229 -7.53 12.27 26.64
N LEU A 230 -7.57 12.02 25.32
CA LEU A 230 -7.56 13.05 24.27
C LEU A 230 -8.97 13.55 23.95
N GLU A 231 -10.03 12.98 24.56
CA GLU A 231 -11.44 13.29 24.27
C GLU A 231 -11.74 13.24 22.78
N LEU A 232 -11.23 12.22 22.07
CA LEU A 232 -11.37 12.12 20.62
C LEU A 232 -12.83 12.00 20.20
N LYS A 233 -13.25 12.88 19.29
CA LYS A 233 -14.61 12.90 18.72
C LYS A 233 -14.59 13.36 17.27
N PRO A 234 -15.56 12.92 16.46
CA PRO A 234 -15.70 13.41 15.09
C PRO A 234 -15.76 14.95 15.03
N GLY A 235 -15.07 15.50 14.04
CA GLY A 235 -14.96 16.96 13.83
C GLY A 235 -13.80 17.64 14.56
N GLN A 236 -13.13 16.96 15.49
CA GLN A 236 -12.04 17.54 16.28
C GLN A 236 -10.77 17.71 15.42
N ALA A 237 -10.18 18.92 15.50
CA ALA A 237 -8.85 19.17 14.95
C ALA A 237 -7.77 18.52 15.84
N VAL A 238 -6.82 17.85 15.23
CA VAL A 238 -5.73 17.12 15.88
C VAL A 238 -4.48 17.17 14.99
N TRP A 239 -3.38 16.61 15.50
CA TRP A 239 -2.16 16.39 14.75
C TRP A 239 -1.93 14.88 14.60
N ALA A 240 -1.80 14.42 13.35
CA ALA A 240 -1.37 13.06 13.05
C ALA A 240 0.15 13.02 13.02
N GLN A 241 0.74 12.19 13.88
CA GLN A 241 2.18 11.97 13.94
C GLN A 241 2.48 10.60 13.33
N VAL A 242 3.11 10.59 12.17
CA VAL A 242 3.40 9.37 11.41
C VAL A 242 4.85 8.97 11.62
N LYS A 243 5.07 7.91 12.40
CA LYS A 243 6.40 7.44 12.79
C LYS A 243 7.14 6.77 11.64
N SER A 244 6.42 5.98 10.85
CA SER A 244 7.00 5.20 9.74
C SER A 244 6.10 5.28 8.52
N VAL A 245 6.71 5.42 7.36
CA VAL A 245 6.06 5.42 6.06
C VAL A 245 6.85 4.51 5.14
N ALA A 246 6.20 3.55 4.53
CA ALA A 246 6.82 2.71 3.51
C ALA A 246 6.61 3.33 2.13
N LEU A 247 7.70 3.50 1.38
CA LEU A 247 7.66 3.82 -0.03
C LEU A 247 7.40 2.55 -0.82
N ILE A 248 6.46 2.62 -1.76
CA ILE A 248 6.06 1.54 -2.67
C ILE A 248 6.19 2.08 -4.10
N GLY A 249 6.80 1.30 -4.97
CA GLY A 249 7.04 1.68 -6.37
C GLY A 249 8.50 1.83 -6.68
#